data_24bfe29ee4b64dc0c237dd044c67c90a
#
_entry.id   24bfe29ee4b64dc0c237dd044c67c90a
#
_cell.length_a   1.000
_cell.length_b   1.000
_cell.length_c   1.000
_cell.angle_alpha   90.00
_cell.angle_beta   90.00
_cell.angle_gamma   90.00
#
_symmetry.space_group_name_H-M   'P 1'
#
loop_
_entity.id
_entity.type
_entity.pdbx_description
1 polymer ?
#
loop_
_entity_poly.entity_id
_entity_poly.type
_entity_poly.pdbx_seq_one_letter_code
_entity_poly.pdbx_strand_id
1 'polypeptide(L)'
;MWQSFEAGPHKVGFDRMGFLPCVDCHGSHEVSSSDASFIGVDRDTVCRRCHSEGQRMFETIRELGVEVGAAEHAADNARAALVGAPVGALESKLRPIDEARHALRLAIHSLNKDRIRAAATLLKTRAERIPVPTDSSSAVVAVVASWGPPAALVLVGVALLVFAFWRRRGGKK
;
A
#
# COMPACT_ATOMS: atom_id res chain seq x y z
N MET A 1 7.13 -1.16 19.02
CA MET A 1 6.12 -2.21 18.76
C MET A 1 5.71 -2.95 20.02
N TRP A 2 6.62 -3.61 20.75
CA TRP A 2 6.27 -4.35 21.97
C TRP A 2 5.52 -3.48 23.00
N GLN A 3 6.05 -2.33 23.36
CA GLN A 3 5.40 -1.38 24.29
C GLN A 3 3.98 -0.96 23.83
N SER A 4 3.76 -0.84 22.51
CA SER A 4 2.43 -0.53 21.99
C SER A 4 1.44 -1.68 22.20
N PHE A 5 1.89 -2.92 22.03
CA PHE A 5 1.08 -4.11 22.31
C PHE A 5 0.80 -4.25 23.81
N GLU A 6 1.80 -4.07 24.66
CA GLU A 6 1.64 -4.17 26.13
C GLU A 6 0.60 -3.18 26.66
N ALA A 7 0.53 -1.98 26.09
CA ALA A 7 -0.47 -0.98 26.44
C ALA A 7 -1.84 -1.22 25.78
N GLY A 8 -1.96 -2.25 24.94
CA GLY A 8 -3.14 -2.54 24.16
C GLY A 8 -4.14 -3.48 24.86
N PRO A 9 -5.37 -3.56 24.36
CA PRO A 9 -6.44 -4.34 24.98
C PRO A 9 -6.21 -5.86 24.92
N HIS A 10 -5.34 -6.34 24.03
CA HIS A 10 -5.13 -7.78 23.82
C HIS A 10 -4.10 -8.39 24.75
N LYS A 11 -3.22 -7.60 25.38
CA LYS A 11 -2.16 -8.12 26.26
C LYS A 11 -2.69 -9.08 27.32
N VAL A 12 -3.73 -8.66 28.03
CA VAL A 12 -4.33 -9.47 29.10
C VAL A 12 -4.96 -10.76 28.56
N GLY A 13 -5.60 -10.68 27.39
CA GLY A 13 -6.22 -11.86 26.75
C GLY A 13 -5.18 -12.89 26.32
N PHE A 14 -4.11 -12.42 25.67
CA PHE A 14 -3.00 -13.27 25.21
C PHE A 14 -2.29 -13.95 26.37
N ASP A 15 -2.01 -13.24 27.46
CA ASP A 15 -1.41 -13.81 28.66
C ASP A 15 -2.26 -14.93 29.27
N ARG A 16 -3.59 -14.73 29.35
CA ARG A 16 -4.52 -15.73 29.89
C ARG A 16 -4.63 -16.98 29.03
N MET A 17 -4.52 -16.84 27.72
CA MET A 17 -4.63 -17.93 26.76
C MET A 17 -3.30 -18.61 26.46
N GLY A 18 -2.17 -18.09 26.97
CA GLY A 18 -0.84 -18.60 26.70
C GLY A 18 -0.38 -18.35 25.25
N PHE A 19 -0.93 -17.35 24.58
CA PHE A 19 -0.55 -16.99 23.22
C PHE A 19 0.77 -16.24 23.18
N LEU A 20 1.53 -16.46 22.12
CA LEU A 20 2.78 -15.75 21.81
C LEU A 20 2.47 -14.62 20.82
N PRO A 21 2.34 -13.36 21.27
CA PRO A 21 1.77 -12.28 20.46
C PRO A 21 2.40 -12.11 19.08
N CYS A 22 3.72 -12.19 18.98
CA CYS A 22 4.40 -12.06 17.70
C CYS A 22 4.10 -13.24 16.77
N VAL A 23 4.20 -14.47 17.30
CA VAL A 23 4.07 -15.71 16.52
C VAL A 23 2.62 -15.98 16.13
N ASP A 24 1.68 -15.78 17.06
CA ASP A 24 0.27 -16.05 16.79
C ASP A 24 -0.34 -15.07 15.77
N CYS A 25 0.22 -13.86 15.68
CA CYS A 25 -0.16 -12.90 14.66
C CYS A 25 0.62 -13.06 13.35
N HIS A 26 1.94 -13.22 13.40
CA HIS A 26 2.83 -13.16 12.23
C HIS A 26 3.29 -14.52 11.70
N GLY A 27 3.03 -15.61 12.42
CA GLY A 27 3.59 -16.91 12.12
C GLY A 27 5.03 -17.06 12.62
N SER A 28 5.56 -18.30 12.53
CA SER A 28 6.90 -18.64 13.02
C SER A 28 7.90 -18.94 11.92
N HIS A 29 7.46 -19.33 10.73
CA HIS A 29 8.35 -19.77 9.63
C HIS A 29 8.29 -18.85 8.41
N GLU A 30 7.10 -18.38 8.04
CA GLU A 30 6.88 -17.43 6.96
C GLU A 30 6.33 -16.13 7.53
N VAL A 31 7.21 -15.34 8.11
CA VAL A 31 6.84 -14.00 8.59
C VAL A 31 6.58 -13.13 7.38
N SER A 32 5.33 -13.10 6.92
CA SER A 32 4.92 -12.20 5.86
C SER A 32 5.03 -10.76 6.31
N SER A 33 5.46 -9.88 5.40
CA SER A 33 5.43 -8.45 5.65
C SER A 33 4.00 -8.04 5.97
N SER A 34 3.81 -7.42 7.14
CA SER A 34 2.53 -6.86 7.55
C SER A 34 2.19 -5.69 6.65
N ASP A 35 1.45 -5.93 5.60
CA ASP A 35 0.80 -4.89 4.81
C ASP A 35 -0.60 -4.57 5.38
N ALA A 36 -1.32 -3.69 4.70
CA ALA A 36 -2.66 -3.29 5.11
C ALA A 36 -3.68 -4.44 5.15
N SER A 37 -3.44 -5.53 4.42
CA SER A 37 -4.31 -6.71 4.37
C SER A 37 -4.30 -7.51 5.68
N PHE A 38 -3.36 -7.22 6.58
CA PHE A 38 -3.22 -7.92 7.85
C PHE A 38 -4.36 -7.62 8.83
N ILE A 39 -4.95 -6.42 8.76
CA ILE A 39 -6.10 -6.01 9.59
C ILE A 39 -7.39 -6.18 8.80
N GLY A 40 -8.29 -6.94 9.37
CA GLY A 40 -9.60 -7.15 8.77
C GLY A 40 -10.25 -8.42 9.31
N VAL A 41 -11.38 -8.73 8.72
CA VAL A 41 -12.16 -9.94 9.03
C VAL A 41 -12.36 -10.83 7.80
N ASP A 42 -11.65 -10.54 6.73
CA ASP A 42 -11.61 -11.39 5.55
C ASP A 42 -10.93 -12.73 5.86
N ARG A 43 -11.14 -13.73 4.99
CA ARG A 43 -10.80 -15.12 5.27
C ARG A 43 -9.34 -15.32 5.69
N ASP A 44 -8.43 -14.53 5.12
CA ASP A 44 -6.98 -14.68 5.30
C ASP A 44 -6.38 -13.69 6.30
N THR A 45 -7.22 -12.86 6.96
CA THR A 45 -6.74 -11.89 7.94
C THR A 45 -6.53 -12.50 9.32
N VAL A 46 -5.56 -11.98 10.04
CA VAL A 46 -5.19 -12.49 11.37
C VAL A 46 -6.30 -12.32 12.41
N CYS A 47 -7.02 -11.21 12.34
CA CYS A 47 -8.09 -10.91 13.30
C CYS A 47 -9.23 -11.94 13.22
N ARG A 48 -9.48 -12.49 12.02
CA ARG A 48 -10.53 -13.49 11.77
C ARG A 48 -10.34 -14.79 12.57
N ARG A 49 -9.12 -15.10 12.97
CA ARG A 49 -8.82 -16.31 13.75
C ARG A 49 -9.53 -16.33 15.10
N CYS A 50 -9.73 -15.15 15.70
CA CYS A 50 -10.35 -15.00 17.02
C CYS A 50 -11.67 -14.23 16.98
N HIS A 51 -11.87 -13.35 16.00
CA HIS A 51 -13.07 -12.52 15.85
C HIS A 51 -13.95 -13.05 14.73
N SER A 52 -15.06 -13.69 15.10
CA SER A 52 -16.04 -14.25 14.18
C SER A 52 -17.24 -13.32 14.00
N GLU A 53 -17.98 -13.58 12.90
CA GLU A 53 -19.22 -12.89 12.60
C GLU A 53 -20.21 -12.97 13.78
N GLY A 54 -20.92 -11.86 14.03
CA GLY A 54 -21.83 -11.73 15.18
C GLY A 54 -21.18 -11.28 16.50
N GLN A 55 -19.85 -11.26 16.59
CA GLN A 55 -19.17 -10.69 17.76
C GLN A 55 -19.12 -9.16 17.67
N ARG A 56 -19.18 -8.50 18.85
CA ARG A 56 -19.21 -7.03 18.96
C ARG A 56 -18.10 -6.32 18.18
N MET A 57 -16.90 -6.88 18.17
CA MET A 57 -15.73 -6.25 17.54
C MET A 57 -15.59 -6.54 16.06
N PHE A 58 -16.33 -7.50 15.52
CA PHE A 58 -16.21 -7.92 14.12
C PHE A 58 -16.41 -6.77 13.13
N GLU A 59 -17.50 -6.02 13.27
CA GLU A 59 -17.79 -4.88 12.39
C GLU A 59 -16.74 -3.76 12.55
N THR A 60 -16.33 -3.48 13.78
CA THR A 60 -15.27 -2.49 14.02
C THR A 60 -13.95 -2.87 13.33
N ILE A 61 -13.56 -4.16 13.39
CA ILE A 61 -12.34 -4.64 12.74
C ILE A 61 -12.48 -4.58 11.22
N ARG A 62 -13.66 -4.90 10.69
CA ARG A 62 -13.96 -4.78 9.26
C ARG A 62 -13.81 -3.35 8.77
N GLU A 63 -14.39 -2.40 9.49
CA GLU A 63 -14.26 -0.97 9.17
C GLU A 63 -12.80 -0.49 9.22
N LEU A 64 -12.07 -0.88 10.27
CA LEU A 64 -10.65 -0.54 10.38
C LEU A 64 -9.81 -1.11 9.24
N GLY A 65 -10.10 -2.33 8.79
CA GLY A 65 -9.43 -2.93 7.64
C GLY A 65 -9.63 -2.10 6.37
N VAL A 66 -10.86 -1.62 6.12
CA VAL A 66 -11.16 -0.74 4.99
C VAL A 66 -10.45 0.62 5.12
N GLU A 67 -10.47 1.23 6.31
CA GLU A 67 -9.82 2.53 6.55
C GLU A 67 -8.29 2.44 6.38
N VAL A 68 -7.67 1.40 6.91
CA VAL A 68 -6.23 1.14 6.80
C VAL A 68 -5.85 0.84 5.34
N GLY A 69 -6.62 -0.02 4.67
CA GLY A 69 -6.41 -0.33 3.26
C GLY A 69 -6.48 0.91 2.36
N ALA A 70 -7.47 1.77 2.58
CA ALA A 70 -7.61 3.02 1.85
C ALA A 70 -6.43 3.98 2.09
N ALA A 71 -5.92 4.06 3.33
CA ALA A 71 -4.77 4.90 3.67
C ALA A 71 -3.47 4.41 3.01
N GLU A 72 -3.21 3.10 3.03
CA GLU A 72 -2.04 2.50 2.39
C GLU A 72 -2.11 2.65 0.87
N HIS A 73 -3.27 2.41 0.26
CA HIS A 73 -3.47 2.60 -1.17
C HIS A 73 -3.23 4.06 -1.60
N ALA A 74 -3.71 5.04 -0.81
CA ALA A 74 -3.42 6.45 -1.07
C ALA A 74 -1.91 6.75 -0.99
N ALA A 75 -1.21 6.17 -0.01
CA ALA A 75 0.23 6.33 0.14
C ALA A 75 1.02 5.71 -1.02
N ASP A 76 0.61 4.56 -1.53
CA ASP A 76 1.25 3.91 -2.67
C ASP A 76 1.00 4.68 -3.97
N ASN A 77 -0.19 5.21 -4.18
CA ASN A 77 -0.50 6.10 -5.30
C ASN A 77 0.33 7.38 -5.27
N ALA A 78 0.48 7.99 -4.08
CA ALA A 78 1.31 9.17 -3.89
C ALA A 78 2.80 8.88 -4.20
N ARG A 79 3.30 7.71 -3.80
CA ARG A 79 4.66 7.26 -4.11
C ARG A 79 4.82 7.02 -5.61
N ALA A 80 3.87 6.36 -6.26
CA ALA A 80 3.87 6.12 -7.70
C ALA A 80 3.85 7.44 -8.50
N ALA A 81 3.08 8.43 -8.06
CA ALA A 81 3.01 9.74 -8.71
C ALA A 81 4.35 10.54 -8.65
N LEU A 82 5.25 10.17 -7.76
CA LEU A 82 6.57 10.79 -7.61
C LEU A 82 7.68 10.08 -8.38
N VAL A 83 7.38 9.01 -9.11
CA VAL A 83 8.36 8.31 -9.96
C VAL A 83 8.88 9.29 -11.02
N GLY A 84 10.20 9.44 -11.09
CA GLY A 84 10.87 10.38 -12.00
C GLY A 84 11.06 11.80 -11.45
N ALA A 85 10.59 12.10 -10.24
CA ALA A 85 10.87 13.37 -9.60
C ALA A 85 12.36 13.50 -9.20
N PRO A 86 12.93 14.71 -9.17
CA PRO A 86 14.29 14.95 -8.67
C PRO A 86 14.44 14.43 -7.22
N VAL A 87 15.61 13.84 -6.90
CA VAL A 87 15.87 13.16 -5.61
C VAL A 87 15.52 14.03 -4.39
N GLY A 88 15.93 15.30 -4.39
CA GLY A 88 15.63 16.22 -3.26
C GLY A 88 14.14 16.52 -3.10
N ALA A 89 13.38 16.59 -4.21
CA ALA A 89 11.93 16.73 -4.17
C ALA A 89 11.25 15.45 -3.74
N LEU A 90 11.77 14.29 -4.15
CA LEU A 90 11.28 12.98 -3.76
C LEU A 90 11.37 12.79 -2.25
N GLU A 91 12.54 13.00 -1.65
CA GLU A 91 12.77 12.84 -0.22
C GLU A 91 11.87 13.75 0.61
N SER A 92 11.79 15.03 0.28
CA SER A 92 10.99 16.01 1.02
C SER A 92 9.49 15.69 1.01
N LYS A 93 8.98 15.08 -0.07
CA LYS A 93 7.58 14.72 -0.22
C LYS A 93 7.25 13.33 0.38
N LEU A 94 8.17 12.37 0.26
CA LEU A 94 7.94 11.02 0.79
C LEU A 94 8.14 10.92 2.30
N ARG A 95 9.08 11.65 2.87
CA ARG A 95 9.36 11.58 4.32
C ARG A 95 8.12 11.74 5.19
N PRO A 96 7.23 12.73 4.98
CA PRO A 96 6.00 12.84 5.78
C PRO A 96 5.05 11.64 5.62
N ILE A 97 5.03 11.00 4.45
CA ILE A 97 4.22 9.80 4.20
C ILE A 97 4.82 8.61 4.93
N ASP A 98 6.14 8.41 4.85
CA ASP A 98 6.85 7.32 5.51
C ASP A 98 6.76 7.42 7.03
N GLU A 99 6.87 8.63 7.59
CA GLU A 99 6.65 8.89 9.02
C GLU A 99 5.21 8.52 9.45
N ALA A 100 4.20 8.91 8.65
CA ALA A 100 2.81 8.58 8.95
C ALA A 100 2.54 7.08 8.80
N ARG A 101 3.12 6.41 7.80
CA ARG A 101 3.05 4.95 7.64
C ARG A 101 3.70 4.22 8.82
N HIS A 102 4.84 4.70 9.29
CA HIS A 102 5.47 4.15 10.49
C HIS A 102 4.59 4.32 11.74
N ALA A 103 3.98 5.49 11.91
CA ALA A 103 3.03 5.76 13.01
C ALA A 103 1.81 4.83 12.93
N LEU A 104 1.28 4.56 11.73
CA LEU A 104 0.18 3.61 11.53
C LEU A 104 0.59 2.19 11.95
N ARG A 105 1.78 1.72 11.57
CA ARG A 105 2.30 0.42 11.99
C ARG A 105 2.40 0.30 13.51
N LEU A 106 2.87 1.32 14.19
CA LEU A 106 2.90 1.36 15.66
C LEU A 106 1.49 1.35 16.26
N ALA A 107 0.56 2.09 15.67
CA ALA A 107 -0.84 2.12 16.12
C ALA A 107 -1.51 0.76 15.97
N ILE A 108 -1.26 0.05 14.87
CA ILE A 108 -1.75 -1.31 14.62
C ILE A 108 -1.32 -2.25 15.74
N HIS A 109 -0.06 -2.22 16.15
CA HIS A 109 0.44 -3.06 17.26
C HIS A 109 -0.16 -2.72 18.61
N SER A 110 -0.77 -1.55 18.77
CA SER A 110 -1.52 -1.23 20.00
C SER A 110 -2.89 -1.92 20.05
N LEU A 111 -3.41 -2.39 18.91
CA LEU A 111 -4.76 -2.94 18.74
C LEU A 111 -5.86 -2.03 19.34
N ASN A 112 -5.56 -0.74 19.43
CA ASN A 112 -6.48 0.30 19.87
C ASN A 112 -7.14 0.95 18.65
N LYS A 113 -8.44 0.76 18.49
CA LYS A 113 -9.21 1.22 17.32
C LYS A 113 -9.06 2.72 17.04
N ASP A 114 -9.06 3.54 18.09
CA ASP A 114 -9.04 5.00 17.93
C ASP A 114 -7.66 5.48 17.49
N ARG A 115 -6.58 4.85 18.00
CA ARG A 115 -5.21 5.11 17.55
C ARG A 115 -4.99 4.67 16.11
N ILE A 116 -5.51 3.51 15.73
CA ILE A 116 -5.40 3.00 14.35
C ILE A 116 -6.12 3.95 13.39
N ARG A 117 -7.36 4.33 13.71
CA ARG A 117 -8.16 5.25 12.89
C ARG A 117 -7.50 6.63 12.73
N ALA A 118 -6.99 7.20 13.82
CA ALA A 118 -6.28 8.47 13.77
C ALA A 118 -5.01 8.39 12.91
N ALA A 119 -4.23 7.32 13.02
CA ALA A 119 -3.02 7.13 12.24
C ALA A 119 -3.31 6.85 10.76
N ALA A 120 -4.35 6.09 10.44
CA ALA A 120 -4.81 5.85 9.06
C ALA A 120 -5.28 7.17 8.42
N THR A 121 -6.07 7.96 9.13
CA THR A 121 -6.50 9.28 8.67
C THR A 121 -5.31 10.20 8.40
N LEU A 122 -4.31 10.22 9.28
CA LEU A 122 -3.09 11.01 9.09
C LEU A 122 -2.33 10.58 7.83
N LEU A 123 -2.12 9.29 7.63
CA LEU A 123 -1.44 8.75 6.46
C LEU A 123 -2.18 9.14 5.18
N LYS A 124 -3.48 8.90 5.12
CA LYS A 124 -4.33 9.27 3.98
C LYS A 124 -4.24 10.75 3.66
N THR A 125 -4.41 11.62 4.67
CA THR A 125 -4.35 13.08 4.49
C THR A 125 -2.98 13.55 3.98
N ARG A 126 -1.89 12.91 4.42
CA ARG A 126 -0.54 13.24 3.93
C ARG A 126 -0.33 12.79 2.49
N ALA A 127 -0.80 11.60 2.14
CA ALA A 127 -0.73 11.05 0.79
C ALA A 127 -1.55 11.89 -0.21
N GLU A 128 -2.76 12.29 0.13
CA GLU A 128 -3.66 13.08 -0.72
C GLU A 128 -3.13 14.50 -1.03
N ARG A 129 -2.14 15.00 -0.30
CA ARG A 129 -1.43 16.25 -0.63
C ARG A 129 -0.51 16.12 -1.84
N ILE A 130 -0.19 14.92 -2.26
CA ILE A 130 0.57 14.67 -3.48
C ILE A 130 -0.43 14.56 -4.64
N PRO A 131 -0.40 15.47 -5.61
CA PRO A 131 -1.30 15.39 -6.75
C PRO A 131 -0.98 14.13 -7.57
N VAL A 132 -1.93 13.22 -7.64
CA VAL A 132 -1.85 12.03 -8.49
C VAL A 132 -2.44 12.44 -9.85
N PRO A 133 -1.71 12.26 -10.98
CA PRO A 133 -2.27 12.49 -12.30
C PRO A 133 -3.49 11.60 -12.50
N THR A 134 -4.65 12.21 -12.71
CA THR A 134 -5.92 11.48 -12.92
C THR A 134 -6.02 10.89 -14.33
N ASP A 135 -5.10 11.27 -15.20
CA ASP A 135 -5.08 10.87 -16.60
C ASP A 135 -3.95 9.87 -16.86
N SER A 136 -4.34 8.62 -17.12
CA SER A 136 -3.40 7.53 -17.41
C SER A 136 -2.54 7.82 -18.68
N SER A 137 -3.00 8.69 -19.56
CA SER A 137 -2.24 9.16 -20.73
C SER A 137 -1.03 10.02 -20.32
N SER A 138 -1.15 10.81 -19.25
CA SER A 138 -0.06 11.68 -18.77
C SER A 138 1.11 10.88 -18.17
N ALA A 139 0.83 9.76 -17.49
CA ALA A 139 1.86 8.89 -16.93
C ALA A 139 2.68 8.18 -18.01
N VAL A 140 2.03 7.71 -19.08
CA VAL A 140 2.69 7.08 -20.22
C VAL A 140 3.54 8.10 -20.98
N VAL A 141 3.03 9.33 -21.19
CA VAL A 141 3.78 10.41 -21.84
C VAL A 141 5.00 10.83 -21.02
N ALA A 142 4.89 10.89 -19.67
CA ALA A 142 6.02 11.24 -18.82
C ALA A 142 7.13 10.18 -18.85
N VAL A 143 6.77 8.89 -18.88
CA VAL A 143 7.74 7.78 -19.01
C VAL A 143 8.42 7.83 -20.38
N VAL A 144 7.68 8.03 -21.47
CA VAL A 144 8.25 8.13 -22.82
C VAL A 144 9.10 9.38 -22.98
N ALA A 145 8.72 10.50 -22.38
CA ALA A 145 9.50 11.74 -22.40
C ALA A 145 10.81 11.63 -21.61
N SER A 146 10.86 10.79 -20.56
CA SER A 146 12.09 10.55 -19.78
C SER A 146 13.14 9.72 -20.54
N TRP A 147 12.76 9.05 -21.63
CA TRP A 147 13.65 8.20 -22.43
C TRP A 147 14.45 8.97 -23.47
N GLY A 148 14.42 10.27 -23.49
CA GLY A 148 15.24 11.12 -24.34
C GLY A 148 15.05 10.94 -25.86
N PRO A 149 15.43 11.91 -26.66
CA PRO A 149 15.21 11.90 -28.12
C PRO A 149 15.67 10.64 -28.88
N PRO A 150 16.80 9.99 -28.55
CA PRO A 150 17.24 8.81 -29.31
C PRO A 150 16.34 7.58 -29.12
N ALA A 151 15.77 7.38 -27.92
CA ALA A 151 14.90 6.23 -27.68
C ALA A 151 13.53 6.36 -28.35
N ALA A 152 12.99 7.57 -28.42
CA ALA A 152 11.75 7.85 -29.15
C ALA A 152 11.91 7.58 -30.66
N LEU A 153 13.06 7.94 -31.24
CA LEU A 153 13.36 7.65 -32.64
C LEU A 153 13.50 6.16 -32.94
N VAL A 154 14.06 5.38 -32.00
CA VAL A 154 14.16 3.92 -32.13
C VAL A 154 12.77 3.28 -32.14
N LEU A 155 11.87 3.70 -31.24
CA LEU A 155 10.51 3.16 -31.21
C LEU A 155 9.72 3.51 -32.47
N VAL A 156 9.83 4.72 -32.99
CA VAL A 156 9.20 5.11 -34.25
C VAL A 156 9.79 4.30 -35.40
N GLY A 157 11.12 4.12 -35.43
CA GLY A 157 11.80 3.31 -36.45
C GLY A 157 11.33 1.85 -36.45
N VAL A 158 11.22 1.24 -35.28
CA VAL A 158 10.70 -0.14 -35.12
C VAL A 158 9.23 -0.23 -35.56
N ALA A 159 8.40 0.72 -35.18
CA ALA A 159 6.99 0.74 -35.59
C ALA A 159 6.84 0.87 -37.12
N LEU A 160 7.63 1.70 -37.74
CA LEU A 160 7.64 1.85 -39.22
C LEU A 160 8.13 0.58 -39.93
N LEU A 161 9.15 -0.09 -39.40
CA LEU A 161 9.65 -1.36 -39.93
C LEU A 161 8.60 -2.49 -39.82
N VAL A 162 7.92 -2.61 -38.65
CA VAL A 162 6.84 -3.56 -38.44
C VAL A 162 5.66 -3.28 -39.38
N PHE A 163 5.30 -2.02 -39.55
CA PHE A 163 4.25 -1.61 -40.48
C PHE A 163 4.60 -1.92 -41.94
N ALA A 164 5.83 -1.61 -42.34
CA ALA A 164 6.32 -1.89 -43.72
C ALA A 164 6.38 -3.40 -43.99
N PHE A 165 6.78 -4.20 -42.98
CA PHE A 165 6.81 -5.65 -43.09
C PHE A 165 5.38 -6.24 -43.21
N TRP A 166 4.44 -5.71 -42.48
CA TRP A 166 3.03 -6.13 -42.51
C TRP A 166 2.39 -5.81 -43.85
N ARG A 167 2.66 -4.61 -44.40
CA ARG A 167 2.17 -4.17 -45.70
C ARG A 167 2.70 -5.05 -46.84
N ARG A 168 3.96 -5.51 -46.75
CA ARG A 168 4.54 -6.44 -47.75
C ARG A 168 3.94 -7.83 -47.72
N ARG A 169 3.49 -8.31 -46.54
CA ARG A 169 2.82 -9.61 -46.44
C ARG A 169 1.35 -9.60 -46.84
N GLY A 170 0.65 -8.50 -46.67
CA GLY A 170 -0.78 -8.37 -47.01
C GLY A 170 -1.06 -8.17 -48.50
N GLY A 171 -0.03 -7.90 -49.30
CA GLY A 171 -0.16 -7.65 -50.77
C GLY A 171 -0.03 -8.89 -51.66
N LYS A 172 -0.02 -10.11 -51.09
CA LYS A 172 -0.04 -11.35 -51.86
C LYS A 172 -1.36 -12.09 -51.61
N LYS A 173 -2.42 -11.60 -52.23
CA LYS A 173 -3.66 -12.34 -52.53
C LYS A 173 -4.05 -12.02 -53.93
#